data_4d3d6cfd04ca5b124cddf9e3652fd017
#
_entry.id   4d3d6cfd04ca5b124cddf9e3652fd017
#
_cell.length_a   1.000
_cell.length_b   1.000
_cell.length_c   1.000
_cell.angle_alpha   90.00
_cell.angle_beta   90.00
_cell.angle_gamma   90.00
#
_symmetry.space_group_name_H-M   'P 1'
#
loop_
_entity.id
_entity.type
_entity.pdbx_description
1 polymer ?
#
loop_
_entity_poly.entity_id
_entity_poly.type
_entity_poly.pdbx_seq_one_letter_code
_entity_poly.pdbx_strand_id
1 'polypeptide(L)'
;MSNVFVQQPAIQKLLRDSAGLDVAGGDERFKAIIHRLLENICTLIDDYNVTEEEFWHAVNYLHELGGRQEAALLAAGLGLEHFLDLRQDAIDAAAHRETGTPRTIEGPLYVAHAPLAEGHARMDDGADAGEAMWLHGEVKDTEGRPVANAIVDIWHANTLGNYSFFDPGQSEYNLRRRIRTGADGRYSVRSIMPSGYGCPPDGPTQKLLDRLGRHGNRPAHIHFFVSAPGHKHLTSQINLNGDKYLWDDFAFATRDGLIADPVKVTDREIIAQRNLEGEHTEVCFDFTLCKALSADEEQRGIRVRAKE
;
A
#
# COMPACT_ATOMS: atom_id res chain seq x y z
N MET A 1 -0.90 8.24 -36.33
CA MET A 1 0.18 8.45 -37.32
C MET A 1 1.27 7.44 -37.00
N SER A 2 1.89 6.78 -37.99
CA SER A 2 2.83 5.72 -37.74
C SER A 2 4.14 6.28 -37.16
N ASN A 3 4.71 5.63 -36.15
CA ASN A 3 5.98 5.92 -35.48
C ASN A 3 7.20 5.86 -36.45
N VAL A 4 7.19 6.69 -37.45
CA VAL A 4 8.15 6.64 -38.56
C VAL A 4 9.58 6.89 -38.06
N PHE A 5 9.76 7.78 -37.06
CA PHE A 5 11.09 8.11 -36.56
C PHE A 5 11.66 6.99 -35.69
N VAL A 6 10.90 6.45 -34.75
CA VAL A 6 11.37 5.36 -33.87
C VAL A 6 11.80 4.14 -34.66
N GLN A 7 11.17 3.85 -35.80
CA GLN A 7 11.50 2.70 -36.65
C GLN A 7 12.71 2.92 -37.57
N GLN A 8 13.27 4.12 -37.62
CA GLN A 8 14.48 4.36 -38.42
C GLN A 8 15.68 3.56 -37.91
N PRO A 9 16.50 2.97 -38.79
CA PRO A 9 17.64 2.14 -38.39
C PRO A 9 18.62 2.84 -37.41
N ALA A 10 18.84 4.14 -37.58
CA ALA A 10 19.71 4.91 -36.70
C ALA A 10 19.16 5.04 -35.28
N ILE A 11 17.83 5.23 -35.15
CA ILE A 11 17.16 5.30 -33.84
C ILE A 11 17.11 3.91 -33.18
N GLN A 12 16.78 2.89 -33.93
CA GLN A 12 16.82 1.51 -33.42
C GLN A 12 18.22 1.12 -32.92
N LYS A 13 19.25 1.54 -33.63
CA LYS A 13 20.64 1.35 -33.17
C LYS A 13 20.91 2.12 -31.87
N LEU A 14 20.48 3.38 -31.78
CA LEU A 14 20.63 4.19 -30.55
C LEU A 14 19.95 3.50 -29.36
N LEU A 15 18.73 3.01 -29.52
CA LEU A 15 17.99 2.33 -28.45
C LEU A 15 18.69 1.04 -27.98
N ARG A 16 19.22 0.25 -28.90
CA ARG A 16 20.00 -0.96 -28.59
C ARG A 16 21.29 -0.63 -27.85
N ASP A 17 22.05 0.35 -28.36
CA ASP A 17 23.31 0.78 -27.77
C ASP A 17 23.07 1.33 -26.34
N SER A 18 22.07 2.19 -26.18
CA SER A 18 21.71 2.79 -24.89
C SER A 18 21.26 1.76 -23.86
N ALA A 19 20.58 0.69 -24.27
CA ALA A 19 20.19 -0.43 -23.41
C ALA A 19 21.29 -1.46 -23.19
N GLY A 20 22.46 -1.32 -23.88
CA GLY A 20 23.56 -2.27 -23.78
C GLY A 20 23.26 -3.66 -24.35
N LEU A 21 22.31 -3.79 -25.29
CA LEU A 21 21.88 -5.10 -25.80
C LEU A 21 23.02 -5.88 -26.50
N ASP A 22 23.92 -5.15 -27.15
CA ASP A 22 25.04 -5.72 -27.91
C ASP A 22 26.37 -5.75 -27.11
N VAL A 23 26.33 -5.35 -25.82
CA VAL A 23 27.49 -5.36 -24.93
C VAL A 23 27.51 -6.65 -24.12
N ALA A 24 28.64 -7.33 -24.08
CA ALA A 24 28.82 -8.54 -23.28
C ALA A 24 28.75 -8.23 -21.77
N GLY A 25 28.15 -9.14 -21.00
CA GLY A 25 27.97 -9.00 -19.55
C GLY A 25 26.75 -8.16 -19.18
N GLY A 26 26.50 -7.98 -17.87
CA GLY A 26 25.30 -7.38 -17.33
C GLY A 26 24.10 -8.34 -17.25
N ASP A 27 22.97 -7.83 -16.81
CA ASP A 27 21.72 -8.60 -16.68
C ASP A 27 20.90 -8.49 -17.98
N GLU A 28 20.74 -9.57 -18.71
CA GLU A 28 20.04 -9.63 -20.00
C GLU A 28 18.54 -9.25 -19.86
N ARG A 29 17.90 -9.64 -18.75
CA ARG A 29 16.51 -9.26 -18.48
C ARG A 29 16.39 -7.76 -18.25
N PHE A 30 17.31 -7.18 -17.48
CA PHE A 30 17.33 -5.74 -17.21
C PHE A 30 17.54 -4.93 -18.48
N LYS A 31 18.51 -5.34 -19.34
CA LYS A 31 18.74 -4.72 -20.65
C LYS A 31 17.48 -4.71 -21.51
N ALA A 32 16.77 -5.85 -21.56
CA ALA A 32 15.54 -5.97 -22.34
C ALA A 32 14.43 -5.01 -21.80
N ILE A 33 14.31 -4.88 -20.47
CA ILE A 33 13.37 -3.94 -19.85
C ILE A 33 13.72 -2.50 -20.19
N ILE A 34 15.00 -2.12 -20.07
CA ILE A 34 15.46 -0.76 -20.40
C ILE A 34 15.26 -0.45 -21.89
N HIS A 35 15.58 -1.39 -22.78
CA HIS A 35 15.33 -1.22 -24.21
C HIS A 35 13.85 -0.91 -24.48
N ARG A 36 12.94 -1.70 -23.91
CA ARG A 36 11.50 -1.50 -24.06
C ARG A 36 11.01 -0.18 -23.47
N LEU A 37 11.56 0.22 -22.32
CA LEU A 37 11.25 1.51 -21.69
C LEU A 37 11.66 2.66 -22.61
N LEU A 38 12.89 2.63 -23.14
CA LEU A 38 13.39 3.66 -24.04
C LEU A 38 12.56 3.75 -25.32
N GLU A 39 12.23 2.60 -25.93
CA GLU A 39 11.35 2.54 -27.09
C GLU A 39 10.00 3.22 -26.82
N ASN A 40 9.36 2.90 -25.68
CA ASN A 40 8.09 3.50 -25.31
C ASN A 40 8.20 5.01 -25.08
N ILE A 41 9.26 5.49 -24.43
CA ILE A 41 9.51 6.93 -24.22
C ILE A 41 9.71 7.65 -25.58
N CYS A 42 10.54 7.12 -26.45
CA CYS A 42 10.76 7.71 -27.77
C CYS A 42 9.48 7.72 -28.61
N THR A 43 8.69 6.63 -28.55
CA THR A 43 7.39 6.58 -29.21
C THR A 43 6.43 7.65 -28.69
N LEU A 44 6.38 7.85 -27.37
CA LEU A 44 5.55 8.91 -26.77
C LEU A 44 6.00 10.30 -27.24
N ILE A 45 7.30 10.56 -27.28
CA ILE A 45 7.87 11.83 -27.78
C ILE A 45 7.43 12.09 -29.23
N ASP A 46 7.51 11.09 -30.10
CA ASP A 46 7.09 11.20 -31.48
C ASP A 46 5.58 11.39 -31.62
N ASP A 47 4.79 10.56 -30.95
CA ASP A 47 3.33 10.57 -31.08
C ASP A 47 2.68 11.87 -30.63
N TYR A 48 3.24 12.50 -29.61
CA TYR A 48 2.74 13.76 -29.04
C TYR A 48 3.55 14.98 -29.46
N ASN A 49 4.59 14.79 -30.31
CA ASN A 49 5.50 15.87 -30.72
C ASN A 49 6.00 16.68 -29.51
N VAL A 50 6.46 15.94 -28.48
CA VAL A 50 6.96 16.55 -27.22
C VAL A 50 8.11 17.49 -27.54
N THR A 51 7.98 18.75 -27.10
CA THR A 51 8.99 19.78 -27.30
C THR A 51 10.20 19.59 -26.36
N GLU A 52 11.33 20.20 -26.70
CA GLU A 52 12.51 20.19 -25.85
C GLU A 52 12.23 20.82 -24.47
N GLU A 53 11.40 21.86 -24.41
CA GLU A 53 10.97 22.51 -23.17
C GLU A 53 10.17 21.55 -22.28
N GLU A 54 9.20 20.84 -22.84
CA GLU A 54 8.40 19.83 -22.12
C GLU A 54 9.25 18.67 -21.63
N PHE A 55 10.20 18.21 -22.45
CA PHE A 55 11.14 17.17 -22.04
C PHE A 55 11.97 17.60 -20.82
N TRP A 56 12.58 18.78 -20.84
CA TRP A 56 13.37 19.28 -19.73
C TRP A 56 12.51 19.59 -18.50
N HIS A 57 11.25 19.99 -18.69
CA HIS A 57 10.30 20.12 -17.60
C HIS A 57 10.06 18.78 -16.90
N ALA A 58 9.89 17.70 -17.66
CA ALA A 58 9.71 16.35 -17.10
C ALA A 58 10.98 15.88 -16.34
N VAL A 59 12.18 16.15 -16.87
CA VAL A 59 13.44 15.83 -16.17
C VAL A 59 13.55 16.59 -14.85
N ASN A 60 13.23 17.89 -14.84
CA ASN A 60 13.23 18.69 -13.62
C ASN A 60 12.19 18.22 -12.61
N TYR A 61 11.02 17.81 -13.09
CA TYR A 61 9.97 17.21 -12.25
C TYR A 61 10.47 15.93 -11.54
N LEU A 62 11.16 15.04 -12.24
CA LEU A 62 11.74 13.83 -11.62
C LEU A 62 12.77 14.18 -10.55
N HIS A 63 13.57 15.24 -10.77
CA HIS A 63 14.52 15.74 -9.78
C HIS A 63 13.81 16.27 -8.52
N GLU A 64 12.76 17.10 -8.69
CA GLU A 64 11.94 17.62 -7.58
C GLU A 64 11.27 16.47 -6.80
N LEU A 65 10.70 15.51 -7.53
CA LEU A 65 10.04 14.32 -6.97
C LEU A 65 11.00 13.51 -6.09
N GLY A 66 12.22 13.26 -6.56
CA GLY A 66 13.27 12.57 -5.80
C GLY A 66 13.71 13.37 -4.58
N GLY A 67 13.93 14.68 -4.75
CA GLY A 67 14.34 15.59 -3.67
C GLY A 67 13.31 15.71 -2.54
N ARG A 68 12.02 15.55 -2.86
CA ARG A 68 10.90 15.54 -1.89
C ARG A 68 10.56 14.16 -1.36
N GLN A 69 11.23 13.11 -1.83
CA GLN A 69 10.96 11.70 -1.47
C GLN A 69 9.52 11.25 -1.78
N GLU A 70 8.88 11.83 -2.79
CA GLU A 70 7.49 11.55 -3.18
C GLU A 70 7.35 10.52 -4.31
N ALA A 71 8.42 9.87 -4.76
CA ALA A 71 8.35 8.92 -5.88
C ALA A 71 7.35 7.76 -5.65
N ALA A 72 7.29 7.23 -4.42
CA ALA A 72 6.32 6.18 -4.08
C ALA A 72 4.88 6.72 -4.00
N LEU A 73 4.70 7.96 -3.55
CA LEU A 73 3.41 8.63 -3.52
C LEU A 73 2.86 8.85 -4.94
N LEU A 74 3.74 9.29 -5.86
CA LEU A 74 3.38 9.41 -7.27
C LEU A 74 3.01 8.05 -7.89
N ALA A 75 3.77 6.99 -7.59
CA ALA A 75 3.47 5.65 -8.11
C ALA A 75 2.07 5.17 -7.70
N ALA A 76 1.67 5.42 -6.44
CA ALA A 76 0.31 5.16 -5.96
C ALA A 76 -0.72 6.04 -6.70
N GLY A 77 -0.47 7.35 -6.79
CA GLY A 77 -1.37 8.31 -7.43
C GLY A 77 -1.58 8.10 -8.94
N LEU A 78 -0.62 7.49 -9.63
CA LEU A 78 -0.75 7.06 -11.03
C LEU A 78 -1.31 5.64 -11.18
N GLY A 79 -1.69 4.97 -10.08
CA GLY A 79 -2.27 3.63 -10.10
C GLY A 79 -1.28 2.52 -10.45
N LEU A 80 0.03 2.79 -10.45
CA LEU A 80 1.03 1.79 -10.84
C LEU A 80 1.12 0.66 -9.82
N GLU A 81 0.99 0.97 -8.54
CA GLU A 81 0.98 -0.02 -7.47
C GLU A 81 -0.29 -0.87 -7.53
N HIS A 82 -1.45 -0.25 -7.71
CA HIS A 82 -2.72 -0.95 -7.91
C HIS A 82 -2.71 -1.84 -9.17
N PHE A 83 -2.09 -1.38 -10.26
CA PHE A 83 -1.90 -2.21 -11.46
C PHE A 83 -1.14 -3.52 -11.17
N LEU A 84 -0.11 -3.47 -10.31
CA LEU A 84 0.62 -4.68 -9.91
C LEU A 84 -0.27 -5.66 -9.15
N ASP A 85 -1.16 -5.16 -8.30
CA ASP A 85 -2.13 -5.97 -7.56
C ASP A 85 -3.13 -6.63 -8.52
N LEU A 86 -3.76 -5.86 -9.42
CA LEU A 86 -4.68 -6.38 -10.43
C LEU A 86 -4.03 -7.42 -11.35
N ARG A 87 -2.77 -7.16 -11.75
CA ARG A 87 -2.00 -8.09 -12.57
C ARG A 87 -1.76 -9.41 -11.85
N GLN A 88 -1.42 -9.38 -10.56
CA GLN A 88 -1.20 -10.60 -9.80
C GLN A 88 -2.52 -11.36 -9.57
N ASP A 89 -3.62 -10.66 -9.32
CA ASP A 89 -4.95 -11.28 -9.21
C ASP A 89 -5.33 -12.01 -10.51
N ALA A 90 -5.06 -11.40 -11.67
CA ALA A 90 -5.30 -12.02 -12.96
C ALA A 90 -4.44 -13.29 -13.17
N ILE A 91 -3.18 -13.29 -12.72
CA ILE A 91 -2.29 -14.45 -12.74
C ILE A 91 -2.82 -15.56 -11.83
N ASP A 92 -3.23 -15.22 -10.61
CA ASP A 92 -3.76 -16.19 -9.65
C ASP A 92 -5.08 -16.80 -10.15
N ALA A 93 -5.97 -15.99 -10.74
CA ALA A 93 -7.22 -16.45 -11.34
C ALA A 93 -6.99 -17.39 -12.54
N ALA A 94 -6.06 -17.04 -13.44
CA ALA A 94 -5.70 -17.89 -14.58
C ALA A 94 -5.09 -19.23 -14.15
N ALA A 95 -4.45 -19.28 -12.98
CA ALA A 95 -3.91 -20.48 -12.37
C ALA A 95 -4.92 -21.25 -11.49
N HIS A 96 -6.20 -20.83 -11.47
CA HIS A 96 -7.26 -21.39 -10.63
C HIS A 96 -6.88 -21.49 -9.14
N ARG A 97 -6.19 -20.46 -8.63
CA ARG A 97 -5.77 -20.41 -7.24
C ARG A 97 -6.93 -20.02 -6.34
N GLU A 98 -6.86 -20.50 -5.10
CA GLU A 98 -7.77 -20.06 -4.06
C GLU A 98 -7.66 -18.55 -3.84
N THR A 99 -8.80 -17.93 -3.56
CA THR A 99 -8.91 -16.51 -3.26
C THR A 99 -9.07 -16.31 -1.75
N GLY A 100 -8.24 -15.44 -1.18
CA GLY A 100 -8.35 -14.99 0.20
C GLY A 100 -8.79 -13.52 0.27
N THR A 101 -8.45 -12.86 1.36
CA THR A 101 -8.62 -11.40 1.48
C THR A 101 -7.89 -10.70 0.33
N PRO A 102 -8.54 -9.75 -0.37
CA PRO A 102 -7.90 -9.01 -1.45
C PRO A 102 -6.62 -8.30 -0.99
N ARG A 103 -5.61 -8.31 -1.85
CA ARG A 103 -4.43 -7.46 -1.67
C ARG A 103 -4.74 -6.04 -2.10
N THR A 104 -4.04 -5.06 -1.53
CA THR A 104 -3.99 -3.69 -2.04
C THR A 104 -2.64 -3.05 -1.71
N ILE A 105 -2.48 -1.79 -2.08
CA ILE A 105 -1.20 -1.09 -1.98
C ILE A 105 -0.65 -1.05 -0.55
N GLU A 106 0.69 -1.08 -0.42
CA GLU A 106 1.38 -0.84 0.86
C GLU A 106 1.39 0.66 1.21
N GLY A 107 1.54 1.50 0.20
CA GLY A 107 1.84 2.91 0.39
C GLY A 107 3.28 3.16 0.88
N PRO A 108 3.69 4.44 1.03
CA PRO A 108 5.09 4.80 1.34
C PRO A 108 5.42 4.87 2.85
N LEU A 109 4.46 4.65 3.76
CA LEU A 109 4.56 5.04 5.16
C LEU A 109 4.74 3.86 6.15
N TYR A 110 5.04 2.67 5.65
CA TYR A 110 5.41 1.53 6.49
C TYR A 110 6.77 1.74 7.17
N VAL A 111 6.89 1.29 8.41
CA VAL A 111 8.14 1.21 9.17
C VAL A 111 8.22 -0.15 9.84
N ALA A 112 9.32 -0.85 9.60
CA ALA A 112 9.55 -2.19 10.15
C ALA A 112 9.78 -2.16 11.67
N HIS A 113 9.71 -3.36 12.28
CA HIS A 113 10.04 -3.59 13.69
C HIS A 113 9.11 -2.95 14.72
N ALA A 114 7.86 -2.63 14.35
CA ALA A 114 6.87 -2.24 15.35
C ALA A 114 6.81 -3.28 16.49
N PRO A 115 6.57 -2.87 17.75
CA PRO A 115 6.54 -3.79 18.89
C PRO A 115 5.54 -4.93 18.70
N LEU A 116 5.97 -6.17 19.00
CA LEU A 116 5.15 -7.37 18.93
C LEU A 116 4.44 -7.62 20.26
N ALA A 117 3.18 -8.00 20.22
CA ALA A 117 2.39 -8.43 21.36
C ALA A 117 1.61 -9.71 21.04
N GLU A 118 1.20 -10.45 22.08
CA GLU A 118 0.40 -11.67 21.96
C GLU A 118 -1.09 -11.33 22.07
N GLY A 119 -1.86 -11.65 21.04
CA GLY A 119 -3.31 -11.54 20.98
C GLY A 119 -3.89 -10.12 21.02
N HIS A 120 -3.38 -9.25 21.89
CA HIS A 120 -3.90 -7.90 22.12
C HIS A 120 -2.82 -6.88 22.46
N ALA A 121 -3.02 -5.61 22.01
CA ALA A 121 -2.18 -4.50 22.46
C ALA A 121 -2.90 -3.15 22.35
N ARG A 122 -2.36 -2.16 23.08
CA ARG A 122 -2.63 -0.74 22.83
C ARG A 122 -1.65 -0.21 21.78
N MET A 123 -2.15 0.52 20.78
CA MET A 123 -1.33 1.11 19.71
C MET A 123 -1.03 2.58 19.95
N ASP A 124 -1.99 3.33 20.49
CA ASP A 124 -1.84 4.77 20.74
C ASP A 124 -0.99 5.05 21.98
N ASP A 125 -0.25 6.16 21.98
CA ASP A 125 0.55 6.63 23.11
C ASP A 125 -0.26 7.55 24.08
N GLY A 126 -1.50 7.86 23.74
CA GLY A 126 -2.40 8.70 24.52
C GLY A 126 -2.20 10.22 24.32
N ALA A 127 -1.31 10.64 23.44
CA ALA A 127 -1.07 12.06 23.15
C ALA A 127 -2.15 12.67 22.24
N ASP A 128 -2.76 11.88 21.36
CA ASP A 128 -3.85 12.31 20.49
C ASP A 128 -5.20 12.00 21.15
N ALA A 129 -6.03 13.03 21.33
CA ALA A 129 -7.37 12.94 21.92
C ALA A 129 -8.44 12.42 20.94
N GLY A 130 -8.04 11.59 19.98
CA GLY A 130 -8.95 10.97 19.01
C GLY A 130 -9.98 10.04 19.65
N GLU A 131 -11.04 9.79 18.92
CA GLU A 131 -12.06 8.82 19.32
C GLU A 131 -11.44 7.43 19.51
N ALA A 132 -11.68 6.79 20.65
CA ALA A 132 -11.17 5.45 20.93
C ALA A 132 -11.71 4.42 19.91
N MET A 133 -10.84 3.57 19.42
CA MET A 133 -11.13 2.49 18.49
C MET A 133 -10.74 1.14 19.09
N TRP A 134 -11.62 0.14 18.92
CA TRP A 134 -11.34 -1.26 19.15
C TRP A 134 -11.36 -1.99 17.83
N LEU A 135 -10.19 -2.26 17.29
CA LEU A 135 -10.04 -3.04 16.07
C LEU A 135 -9.78 -4.50 16.44
N HIS A 136 -10.52 -5.43 15.84
CA HIS A 136 -10.35 -6.85 16.07
C HIS A 136 -10.79 -7.68 14.87
N GLY A 137 -10.46 -8.96 14.90
CA GLY A 137 -10.86 -9.93 13.90
C GLY A 137 -10.15 -11.27 14.09
N GLU A 138 -10.26 -12.12 13.09
CA GLU A 138 -9.70 -13.46 13.06
C GLU A 138 -8.91 -13.67 11.75
N VAL A 139 -7.76 -14.30 11.85
CA VAL A 139 -6.99 -14.78 10.69
C VAL A 139 -7.36 -16.23 10.44
N LYS A 140 -7.88 -16.53 9.25
CA LYS A 140 -8.33 -17.86 8.80
C LYS A 140 -7.58 -18.28 7.54
N ASP A 141 -7.54 -19.57 7.29
CA ASP A 141 -7.17 -20.09 5.96
C ASP A 141 -8.41 -20.14 5.03
N THR A 142 -8.19 -20.52 3.77
CA THR A 142 -9.25 -20.65 2.76
C THR A 142 -10.26 -21.77 3.05
N GLU A 143 -9.97 -22.65 4.01
CA GLU A 143 -10.90 -23.68 4.51
C GLU A 143 -11.71 -23.20 5.73
N GLY A 144 -11.50 -21.91 6.14
CA GLY A 144 -12.18 -21.30 7.30
C GLY A 144 -11.58 -21.69 8.66
N ARG A 145 -10.42 -22.34 8.70
CA ARG A 145 -9.78 -22.74 9.96
C ARG A 145 -8.94 -21.57 10.50
N PRO A 146 -8.96 -21.34 11.82
CA PRO A 146 -8.11 -20.31 12.42
C PRO A 146 -6.62 -20.58 12.18
N VAL A 147 -5.89 -19.51 11.87
CA VAL A 147 -4.44 -19.56 11.66
C VAL A 147 -3.74 -19.06 12.92
N ALA A 148 -3.18 -20.01 13.69
CA ALA A 148 -2.40 -19.72 14.88
C ALA A 148 -1.01 -19.15 14.51
N ASN A 149 -0.48 -18.30 15.39
CA ASN A 149 0.84 -17.66 15.23
C ASN A 149 0.97 -16.81 13.96
N ALA A 150 -0.13 -16.38 13.36
CA ALA A 150 -0.08 -15.34 12.32
C ALA A 150 0.40 -14.02 12.94
N ILE A 151 1.20 -13.27 12.20
CA ILE A 151 1.59 -11.92 12.57
C ILE A 151 0.71 -10.95 11.79
N VAL A 152 -0.08 -10.16 12.52
CA VAL A 152 -0.86 -9.04 11.98
C VAL A 152 -0.11 -7.77 12.32
N ASP A 153 0.58 -7.20 11.34
CA ASP A 153 1.30 -5.93 11.46
C ASP A 153 0.36 -4.81 11.03
N ILE A 154 0.11 -3.84 11.90
CA ILE A 154 -0.96 -2.84 11.77
C ILE A 154 -0.35 -1.45 11.87
N TRP A 155 -0.70 -0.56 10.94
CA TRP A 155 -0.35 0.86 11.05
C TRP A 155 -1.42 1.75 10.41
N HIS A 156 -1.58 2.95 10.97
CA HIS A 156 -2.51 3.94 10.45
C HIS A 156 -2.12 5.37 10.87
N ALA A 157 -2.77 6.35 10.25
CA ALA A 157 -2.59 7.76 10.57
C ALA A 157 -3.27 8.15 11.91
N ASN A 158 -2.81 9.25 12.51
CA ASN A 158 -3.51 9.89 13.62
C ASN A 158 -4.73 10.71 13.14
N THR A 159 -5.36 11.47 14.06
CA THR A 159 -6.53 12.32 13.75
C THR A 159 -6.24 13.47 12.78
N LEU A 160 -4.97 13.79 12.55
CA LEU A 160 -4.51 14.82 11.61
C LEU A 160 -4.04 14.25 10.27
N GLY A 161 -4.08 12.93 10.09
CA GLY A 161 -3.59 12.28 8.88
C GLY A 161 -2.08 12.04 8.87
N ASN A 162 -1.39 12.21 9.99
CA ASN A 162 0.04 12.06 10.11
C ASN A 162 0.44 10.68 10.64
N TYR A 163 1.62 10.20 10.24
CA TYR A 163 2.18 8.92 10.67
C TYR A 163 3.43 9.14 11.54
N SER A 164 3.57 8.34 12.60
CA SER A 164 4.81 8.26 13.38
C SER A 164 6.02 7.98 12.47
N PHE A 165 7.22 8.37 12.87
CA PHE A 165 8.46 8.48 12.08
C PHE A 165 8.49 9.59 11.02
N PHE A 166 7.35 10.01 10.50
CA PHE A 166 7.25 11.10 9.53
C PHE A 166 6.74 12.40 10.18
N ASP A 167 6.16 12.30 11.37
CA ASP A 167 5.71 13.40 12.22
C ASP A 167 6.52 13.40 13.53
N PRO A 168 7.42 14.38 13.75
CA PRO A 168 8.24 14.45 14.96
C PRO A 168 7.44 14.73 16.24
N GLY A 169 6.15 15.08 16.13
CA GLY A 169 5.24 15.26 17.26
C GLY A 169 4.71 13.96 17.85
N GLN A 170 4.97 12.82 17.20
CA GLN A 170 4.53 11.52 17.65
C GLN A 170 5.68 10.67 18.21
N SER A 171 5.38 9.80 19.17
CA SER A 171 6.34 8.80 19.64
C SER A 171 6.66 7.79 18.53
N GLU A 172 7.81 7.14 18.61
CA GLU A 172 8.44 6.38 17.50
C GLU A 172 7.52 5.35 16.84
N TYR A 173 6.80 4.54 17.61
CA TYR A 173 5.87 3.52 17.10
C TYR A 173 4.41 3.82 17.45
N ASN A 174 4.04 5.10 17.63
CA ASN A 174 2.65 5.47 17.82
C ASN A 174 1.80 5.00 16.64
N LEU A 175 0.65 4.37 16.93
CA LEU A 175 -0.29 3.84 15.95
C LEU A 175 0.32 2.76 15.00
N ARG A 176 1.34 2.03 15.51
CA ARG A 176 1.98 0.88 14.85
C ARG A 176 2.12 -0.25 15.83
N ARG A 177 1.70 -1.47 15.46
CA ARG A 177 1.80 -2.64 16.33
C ARG A 177 1.79 -3.93 15.52
N ARG A 178 2.51 -4.93 15.97
CA ARG A 178 2.40 -6.30 15.49
C ARG A 178 1.69 -7.15 16.53
N ILE A 179 0.71 -7.93 16.10
CA ILE A 179 -0.04 -8.85 16.98
C ILE A 179 0.20 -10.27 16.48
N ARG A 180 0.62 -11.15 17.38
CA ARG A 180 0.65 -12.59 17.12
C ARG A 180 -0.67 -13.21 17.54
N THR A 181 -1.33 -13.91 16.62
CA THR A 181 -2.60 -14.59 16.90
C THR A 181 -2.40 -15.83 17.79
N GLY A 182 -3.36 -16.07 18.67
CA GLY A 182 -3.47 -17.30 19.46
C GLY A 182 -3.92 -18.51 18.63
N ALA A 183 -4.22 -19.61 19.31
CA ALA A 183 -4.73 -20.83 18.69
C ALA A 183 -6.09 -20.66 17.98
N ASP A 184 -6.84 -19.64 18.36
CA ASP A 184 -8.13 -19.26 17.80
C ASP A 184 -8.03 -18.31 16.61
N GLY A 185 -6.81 -17.94 16.18
CA GLY A 185 -6.57 -17.03 15.08
C GLY A 185 -6.89 -15.56 15.37
N ARG A 186 -7.29 -15.20 16.58
CA ARG A 186 -7.80 -13.86 16.90
C ARG A 186 -6.69 -12.85 17.15
N TYR A 187 -6.98 -11.61 16.76
CA TYR A 187 -6.17 -10.43 17.06
C TYR A 187 -7.06 -9.28 17.51
N SER A 188 -6.54 -8.40 18.34
CA SER A 188 -7.21 -7.14 18.68
C SER A 188 -6.23 -6.06 19.06
N VAL A 189 -6.61 -4.81 18.82
CA VAL A 189 -5.88 -3.64 19.30
C VAL A 189 -6.83 -2.55 19.77
N ARG A 190 -6.43 -1.89 20.85
CA ARG A 190 -6.98 -0.57 21.21
C ARG A 190 -6.18 0.50 20.50
N SER A 191 -6.86 1.43 19.85
CA SER A 191 -6.26 2.56 19.13
C SER A 191 -7.19 3.77 19.14
N ILE A 192 -6.97 4.72 18.23
CA ILE A 192 -7.87 5.83 17.92
C ILE A 192 -8.34 5.70 16.46
N MET A 193 -9.50 6.30 16.16
CA MET A 193 -10.00 6.34 14.77
C MET A 193 -9.04 7.16 13.90
N PRO A 194 -8.56 6.60 12.77
CA PRO A 194 -7.75 7.35 11.82
C PRO A 194 -8.59 8.40 11.10
N SER A 195 -7.95 9.47 10.64
CA SER A 195 -8.55 10.35 9.64
C SER A 195 -8.09 9.99 8.22
N GLY A 196 -8.86 10.38 7.21
CA GLY A 196 -8.36 10.52 5.86
C GLY A 196 -7.34 11.67 5.77
N TYR A 197 -6.51 11.64 4.73
CA TYR A 197 -5.48 12.67 4.51
C TYR A 197 -5.23 12.91 3.02
N GLY A 198 -4.50 13.99 2.73
CA GLY A 198 -4.11 14.35 1.36
C GLY A 198 -2.60 14.28 1.12
N CYS A 199 -2.22 14.33 -0.15
CA CYS A 199 -0.82 14.58 -0.53
C CYS A 199 -0.34 15.91 0.07
N PRO A 200 0.98 16.09 0.28
CA PRO A 200 1.53 17.40 0.62
C PRO A 200 1.07 18.46 -0.39
N PRO A 201 0.40 19.55 0.04
CA PRO A 201 -0.27 20.48 -0.88
C PRO A 201 0.70 21.19 -1.84
N ASP A 202 1.95 21.43 -1.41
CA ASP A 202 3.00 22.05 -2.22
C ASP A 202 3.94 21.03 -2.86
N GLY A 203 3.60 19.74 -2.76
CA GLY A 203 4.43 18.64 -3.26
C GLY A 203 4.28 18.44 -4.78
N PRO A 204 5.32 17.87 -5.43
CA PRO A 204 5.28 17.59 -6.86
C PRO A 204 4.16 16.62 -7.24
N THR A 205 3.78 15.67 -6.37
CA THR A 205 2.66 14.75 -6.62
C THR A 205 1.35 15.51 -6.69
N GLN A 206 1.05 16.40 -5.73
CA GLN A 206 -0.18 17.21 -5.78
C GLN A 206 -0.23 18.11 -7.00
N LYS A 207 0.88 18.78 -7.33
CA LYS A 207 0.99 19.62 -8.54
C LYS A 207 0.68 18.86 -9.83
N LEU A 208 1.13 17.60 -9.93
CA LEU A 208 0.80 16.77 -11.09
C LEU A 208 -0.68 16.40 -11.11
N LEU A 209 -1.24 15.97 -9.96
CA LEU A 209 -2.66 15.63 -9.85
C LEU A 209 -3.55 16.82 -10.19
N ASP A 210 -3.21 18.04 -9.75
CA ASP A 210 -3.93 19.27 -10.10
C ASP A 210 -3.96 19.52 -11.62
N ARG A 211 -2.83 19.28 -12.31
CA ARG A 211 -2.78 19.38 -13.77
C ARG A 211 -3.61 18.32 -14.49
N LEU A 212 -3.84 17.17 -13.84
CA LEU A 212 -4.73 16.11 -14.34
C LEU A 212 -6.19 16.35 -13.94
N GLY A 213 -6.51 17.41 -13.19
CA GLY A 213 -7.84 17.67 -12.66
C GLY A 213 -8.26 16.69 -11.57
N ARG A 214 -7.29 16.09 -10.84
CA ARG A 214 -7.50 15.09 -9.81
C ARG A 214 -7.09 15.64 -8.45
N HIS A 215 -7.78 15.23 -7.38
CA HIS A 215 -7.34 15.50 -6.01
C HIS A 215 -6.34 14.44 -5.52
N GLY A 216 -5.63 14.73 -4.43
CA GLY A 216 -4.68 13.85 -3.77
C GLY A 216 -5.18 13.28 -2.44
N ASN A 217 -6.49 13.20 -2.20
CA ASN A 217 -7.05 12.77 -0.92
C ASN A 217 -7.27 11.25 -0.88
N ARG A 218 -7.11 10.69 0.32
CA ARG A 218 -7.41 9.31 0.67
C ARG A 218 -8.50 9.23 1.75
N PRO A 219 -9.35 8.21 1.74
CA PRO A 219 -10.28 7.95 2.84
C PRO A 219 -9.52 7.57 4.12
N ALA A 220 -10.20 7.59 5.26
CA ALA A 220 -9.73 6.98 6.48
C ALA A 220 -9.51 5.47 6.28
N HIS A 221 -8.31 4.98 6.62
CA HIS A 221 -7.92 3.58 6.37
C HIS A 221 -6.88 3.09 7.39
N ILE A 222 -6.78 1.77 7.48
CA ILE A 222 -5.83 1.07 8.33
C ILE A 222 -5.08 0.08 7.45
N HIS A 223 -3.77 0.10 7.48
CA HIS A 223 -2.91 -0.81 6.73
C HIS A 223 -2.58 -2.08 7.51
N PHE A 224 -2.34 -3.16 6.76
CA PHE A 224 -1.97 -4.45 7.32
C PHE A 224 -0.92 -5.17 6.47
N PHE A 225 0.03 -5.80 7.16
CA PHE A 225 0.67 -7.00 6.67
C PHE A 225 0.18 -8.18 7.50
N VAL A 226 -0.22 -9.25 6.83
CA VAL A 226 -0.61 -10.47 7.54
C VAL A 226 0.22 -11.63 6.99
N SER A 227 0.93 -12.31 7.87
CA SER A 227 1.84 -13.39 7.50
C SER A 227 1.71 -14.56 8.48
N ALA A 228 1.85 -15.78 7.98
CA ALA A 228 1.93 -16.98 8.79
C ALA A 228 2.77 -18.04 8.07
N PRO A 229 3.46 -18.95 8.80
CA PRO A 229 4.20 -20.03 8.17
C PRO A 229 3.32 -20.87 7.23
N GLY A 230 3.83 -21.14 6.02
CA GLY A 230 3.12 -21.91 5.00
C GLY A 230 2.00 -21.15 4.27
N HIS A 231 1.83 -19.85 4.50
CA HIS A 231 0.85 -19.02 3.83
C HIS A 231 1.51 -17.90 3.03
N LYS A 232 0.82 -17.44 1.98
CA LYS A 232 1.23 -16.24 1.26
C LYS A 232 1.16 -15.03 2.17
N HIS A 233 2.19 -14.20 2.12
CA HIS A 233 2.16 -12.89 2.77
C HIS A 233 1.09 -12.01 2.12
N LEU A 234 0.22 -11.43 2.94
CA LEU A 234 -0.82 -10.51 2.52
C LEU A 234 -0.41 -9.08 2.84
N THR A 235 -0.33 -8.24 1.82
CA THR A 235 -0.31 -6.78 1.94
C THR A 235 -1.71 -6.26 1.66
N SER A 236 -2.32 -5.56 2.60
CA SER A 236 -3.68 -5.05 2.45
C SER A 236 -3.91 -3.79 3.27
N GLN A 237 -5.07 -3.20 3.09
CA GLN A 237 -5.63 -2.16 3.97
C GLN A 237 -7.15 -2.32 4.03
N ILE A 238 -7.76 -1.80 5.09
CA ILE A 238 -9.21 -1.62 5.14
C ILE A 238 -9.53 -0.14 5.11
N ASN A 239 -10.54 0.24 4.34
CA ASN A 239 -11.10 1.58 4.32
C ASN A 239 -12.32 1.63 5.23
N LEU A 240 -12.50 2.72 5.95
CA LEU A 240 -13.63 2.89 6.88
C LEU A 240 -14.83 3.45 6.13
N ASN A 241 -15.95 2.75 6.22
CA ASN A 241 -17.20 3.19 5.60
C ASN A 241 -17.66 4.54 6.18
N GLY A 242 -18.27 5.37 5.32
CA GLY A 242 -18.73 6.71 5.68
C GLY A 242 -17.74 7.82 5.36
N ASP A 243 -16.50 7.53 4.97
CA ASP A 243 -15.58 8.56 4.49
C ASP A 243 -15.97 9.02 3.07
N LYS A 244 -15.91 10.34 2.84
CA LYS A 244 -16.32 10.97 1.57
C LYS A 244 -15.47 10.54 0.36
N TYR A 245 -14.21 10.12 0.60
CA TYR A 245 -13.28 9.66 -0.43
C TYR A 245 -13.23 8.15 -0.57
N LEU A 246 -14.14 7.41 0.09
CA LEU A 246 -14.12 5.96 0.10
C LEU A 246 -14.00 5.37 -1.31
N TRP A 247 -14.77 5.86 -2.26
CA TRP A 247 -14.77 5.41 -3.65
C TRP A 247 -14.03 6.34 -4.62
N ASP A 248 -13.36 7.36 -4.07
CA ASP A 248 -12.58 8.35 -4.81
C ASP A 248 -11.19 8.51 -4.17
N ASP A 249 -10.56 7.38 -3.81
CA ASP A 249 -9.18 7.34 -3.30
C ASP A 249 -8.19 7.64 -4.42
N PHE A 250 -7.40 8.72 -4.28
CA PHE A 250 -6.42 9.08 -5.31
C PHE A 250 -5.40 7.97 -5.58
N ALA A 251 -5.17 7.09 -4.60
CA ALA A 251 -4.22 5.98 -4.69
C ALA A 251 -4.84 4.68 -5.23
N PHE A 252 -6.13 4.68 -5.57
CA PHE A 252 -6.88 3.52 -6.08
C PHE A 252 -6.85 2.28 -5.16
N ALA A 253 -6.69 2.49 -3.85
CA ALA A 253 -6.52 1.41 -2.91
C ALA A 253 -7.83 0.81 -2.39
N THR A 254 -8.97 1.48 -2.62
CA THR A 254 -10.28 0.97 -2.23
C THR A 254 -10.68 -0.20 -3.14
N ARG A 255 -11.04 -1.32 -2.52
CA ARG A 255 -11.47 -2.53 -3.22
C ARG A 255 -12.68 -3.14 -2.53
N ASP A 256 -13.53 -3.82 -3.30
CA ASP A 256 -14.59 -4.65 -2.75
C ASP A 256 -13.97 -5.70 -1.80
N GLY A 257 -14.64 -5.92 -0.65
CA GLY A 257 -14.15 -6.81 0.39
C GLY A 257 -13.08 -6.22 1.32
N LEU A 258 -12.69 -4.94 1.14
CA LEU A 258 -11.76 -4.21 2.02
C LEU A 258 -12.41 -2.98 2.66
N ILE A 259 -13.71 -3.02 2.87
CA ILE A 259 -14.45 -1.95 3.55
C ILE A 259 -14.92 -2.48 4.89
N ALA A 260 -14.64 -1.75 5.96
CA ALA A 260 -15.11 -2.06 7.29
C ALA A 260 -16.14 -1.02 7.74
N ASP A 261 -17.17 -1.47 8.44
CA ASP A 261 -18.21 -0.62 9.01
C ASP A 261 -17.86 -0.27 10.47
N PRO A 262 -17.53 0.99 10.79
CA PRO A 262 -17.33 1.41 12.16
C PRO A 262 -18.65 1.41 12.93
N VAL A 263 -18.69 0.74 14.08
CA VAL A 263 -19.90 0.62 14.93
C VAL A 263 -19.66 1.24 16.30
N LYS A 264 -20.54 2.13 16.72
CA LYS A 264 -20.49 2.72 18.06
C LYS A 264 -20.89 1.71 19.12
N VAL A 265 -20.04 1.56 20.14
CA VAL A 265 -20.27 0.70 21.31
C VAL A 265 -20.49 1.58 22.52
N THR A 266 -21.71 1.51 23.06
CA THR A 266 -22.15 2.24 24.26
C THR A 266 -22.49 1.30 25.43
N ASP A 267 -22.41 -0.01 25.21
CA ASP A 267 -22.66 -1.04 26.21
C ASP A 267 -21.57 -1.01 27.30
N ARG A 268 -22.00 -0.76 28.54
CA ARG A 268 -21.09 -0.62 29.68
C ARG A 268 -20.36 -1.91 30.05
N GLU A 269 -20.96 -3.08 29.81
CA GLU A 269 -20.32 -4.36 30.09
C GLU A 269 -19.20 -4.61 29.10
N ILE A 270 -19.42 -4.34 27.81
CA ILE A 270 -18.42 -4.45 26.75
C ILE A 270 -17.28 -3.46 26.99
N ILE A 271 -17.60 -2.20 27.35
CA ILE A 271 -16.60 -1.15 27.66
C ILE A 271 -15.71 -1.63 28.81
N ALA A 272 -16.31 -2.15 29.90
CA ALA A 272 -15.58 -2.66 31.05
C ALA A 272 -14.71 -3.88 30.70
N GLN A 273 -15.20 -4.82 29.92
CA GLN A 273 -14.45 -6.00 29.46
C GLN A 273 -13.21 -5.62 28.63
N ARG A 274 -13.32 -4.56 27.84
CA ARG A 274 -12.22 -4.01 27.01
C ARG A 274 -11.29 -3.06 27.80
N ASN A 275 -11.56 -2.85 29.06
CA ASN A 275 -10.83 -1.92 29.93
C ASN A 275 -10.71 -0.51 29.30
N LEU A 276 -11.84 0.00 28.77
CA LEU A 276 -11.97 1.32 28.19
C LEU A 276 -12.72 2.24 29.17
N GLU A 277 -12.45 3.54 29.09
CA GLU A 277 -13.03 4.55 30.02
C GLU A 277 -14.42 5.04 29.59
N GLY A 278 -14.81 4.79 28.33
CA GLY A 278 -16.05 5.30 27.74
C GLY A 278 -16.42 4.65 26.43
N GLU A 279 -17.39 5.25 25.78
CA GLU A 279 -17.84 4.85 24.46
C GLU A 279 -16.67 4.83 23.46
N HIS A 280 -16.73 3.89 22.53
CA HIS A 280 -15.69 3.73 21.52
C HIS A 280 -16.30 3.23 20.22
N THR A 281 -15.53 3.30 19.15
CA THR A 281 -15.88 2.71 17.86
C THR A 281 -15.23 1.35 17.70
N GLU A 282 -16.04 0.35 17.38
CA GLU A 282 -15.59 -0.99 17.03
C GLU A 282 -15.40 -1.08 15.52
N VAL A 283 -14.28 -1.70 15.12
CA VAL A 283 -13.98 -2.06 13.74
C VAL A 283 -13.63 -3.54 13.73
N CYS A 284 -14.45 -4.35 13.07
CA CYS A 284 -14.23 -5.79 12.93
C CYS A 284 -13.78 -6.11 11.50
N PHE A 285 -12.68 -6.86 11.37
CA PHE A 285 -12.24 -7.33 10.05
C PHE A 285 -11.50 -8.66 10.16
N ASP A 286 -11.96 -9.66 9.41
CA ASP A 286 -11.35 -10.99 9.33
C ASP A 286 -10.46 -11.10 8.10
N PHE A 287 -9.30 -11.75 8.25
CA PHE A 287 -8.37 -12.03 7.15
C PHE A 287 -8.43 -13.50 6.76
N THR A 288 -8.51 -13.75 5.45
CA THR A 288 -8.35 -15.08 4.88
C THR A 288 -7.02 -15.18 4.14
N LEU A 289 -6.13 -16.05 4.62
CA LEU A 289 -4.81 -16.28 4.01
C LEU A 289 -4.85 -17.50 3.08
N CYS A 290 -4.29 -17.32 1.88
CA CYS A 290 -4.04 -18.43 0.96
C CYS A 290 -2.78 -19.20 1.35
N LYS A 291 -2.77 -20.52 1.15
CA LYS A 291 -1.56 -21.34 1.31
C LYS A 291 -0.50 -20.95 0.29
N ALA A 292 0.75 -20.92 0.71
CA ALA A 292 1.90 -20.84 -0.18
C ALA A 292 2.19 -22.22 -0.78
N LEU A 293 2.44 -22.29 -2.07
CA LEU A 293 2.79 -23.55 -2.78
C LEU A 293 4.29 -23.84 -2.72
N SER A 294 5.10 -22.86 -2.33
CA SER A 294 6.55 -22.98 -2.16
C SER A 294 7.08 -21.94 -1.19
N ALA A 295 8.29 -22.15 -0.66
CA ALA A 295 8.98 -21.15 0.16
C ALA A 295 9.22 -19.82 -0.59
N ASP A 296 9.48 -19.88 -1.87
CA ASP A 296 9.62 -18.68 -2.72
C ASP A 296 8.30 -17.89 -2.80
N GLU A 297 7.16 -18.58 -2.83
CA GLU A 297 5.86 -17.94 -2.86
C GLU A 297 5.48 -17.34 -1.50
N GLU A 298 5.83 -17.99 -0.40
CA GLU A 298 5.67 -17.45 0.95
C GLU A 298 6.38 -16.09 1.08
N GLN A 299 7.54 -15.94 0.43
CA GLN A 299 8.36 -14.74 0.50
C GLN A 299 8.01 -13.68 -0.56
N ARG A 300 7.37 -14.05 -1.66
CA ARG A 300 7.10 -13.12 -2.80
C ARG A 300 6.21 -11.93 -2.47
N GLY A 301 5.32 -12.07 -1.52
CA GLY A 301 4.41 -10.99 -1.10
C GLY A 301 5.08 -9.94 -0.24
N ILE A 302 6.26 -10.26 0.32
CA ILE A 302 6.97 -9.35 1.22
C ILE A 302 7.64 -8.27 0.38
N ARG A 303 7.16 -7.05 0.49
CA ARG A 303 7.74 -5.91 -0.21
C ARG A 303 9.09 -5.52 0.41
N VAL A 304 9.93 -4.82 -0.36
CA VAL A 304 11.32 -4.52 0.04
C VAL A 304 11.36 -3.83 1.41
N ARG A 305 10.46 -2.88 1.67
CA ARG A 305 10.40 -2.13 2.94
C ARG A 305 9.99 -2.99 4.14
N ALA A 306 9.28 -4.09 3.94
CA ALA A 306 8.91 -4.99 5.03
C ALA A 306 10.08 -5.90 5.47
N LYS A 307 11.20 -5.87 4.75
CA LYS A 307 12.42 -6.63 5.05
C LYS A 307 13.48 -5.80 5.78
N GLU A 308 13.35 -4.48 5.77
CA GLU A 308 14.24 -3.52 6.45
C GLU A 308 13.77 -3.26 7.88
#